data_2959f65ba2f555f4fc2eb0baa185c402
#
_entry.id   2959f65ba2f555f4fc2eb0baa185c402
#
_cell.length_a   1.000
_cell.length_b   1.000
_cell.length_c   1.000
_cell.angle_alpha   90.00
_cell.angle_beta   90.00
_cell.angle_gamma   90.00
#
_symmetry.space_group_name_H-M   'P 1'
#
loop_
_entity.id
_entity.type
_entity.pdbx_description
1 polymer ?
#
loop_
_entity_poly.entity_id
_entity_poly.type
_entity_poly.pdbx_seq_one_letter_code
_entity_poly.pdbx_strand_id
1 'polypeptide(L)'
;MNLYEKEMSSILFDLVDKHGVVGVKTSFEDEGASFNEVVRLKETANQSGTKLYIKIGGPEAKRDIKDAMVIGTKGIIAPMVESPYGLEKFVKSVESIVYDNESLQSLDLAINIETITSVKNLDEILQSDVVNKLYGITIGRVDLVGSMGIDRSQINSETVYKTVSESFYKIKKAGLRAMMGGGVDIHSKSFVERLHKEGLLDKIETRYVMFELAKCLSDFDNNLSKAQKFELTWLTNKNKMYSYMANHEKSRIDMIQGRLLSER
;
A
#
# COMPACT_ATOMS: atom_id res chain seq x y z
N MET A 1 4.61 6.56 -22.03
CA MET A 1 5.24 7.04 -20.79
C MET A 1 5.89 8.38 -21.00
N ASN A 2 5.67 9.34 -20.09
CA ASN A 2 6.36 10.63 -20.07
C ASN A 2 7.74 10.52 -19.39
N LEU A 3 8.48 11.66 -19.28
CA LEU A 3 9.83 11.66 -18.72
C LEU A 3 9.88 11.21 -17.25
N TYR A 4 8.90 11.62 -16.43
CA TYR A 4 8.82 11.22 -15.03
C TYR A 4 8.56 9.73 -14.88
N GLU A 5 7.66 9.17 -15.68
CA GLU A 5 7.37 7.74 -15.67
C GLU A 5 8.57 6.89 -16.12
N LYS A 6 9.36 7.39 -17.06
CA LYS A 6 10.63 6.75 -17.44
C LYS A 6 11.64 6.78 -16.30
N GLU A 7 11.75 7.91 -15.58
CA GLU A 7 12.59 8.01 -14.38
C GLU A 7 12.11 7.06 -13.29
N MET A 8 10.80 7.01 -13.01
CA MET A 8 10.20 6.08 -12.07
C MET A 8 10.50 4.62 -12.43
N SER A 9 10.36 4.24 -13.70
CA SER A 9 10.69 2.89 -14.16
C SER A 9 12.16 2.57 -13.98
N SER A 10 13.07 3.51 -14.23
CA SER A 10 14.50 3.33 -14.02
C SER A 10 14.85 3.11 -12.54
N ILE A 11 14.24 3.89 -11.63
CA ILE A 11 14.42 3.73 -10.18
C ILE A 11 13.90 2.35 -9.74
N LEU A 12 12.68 1.98 -10.18
CA LEU A 12 12.10 0.69 -9.82
C LEU A 12 12.89 -0.48 -10.38
N PHE A 13 13.38 -0.39 -11.61
CA PHE A 13 14.19 -1.46 -12.22
C PHE A 13 15.43 -1.76 -11.38
N ASP A 14 16.17 -0.73 -10.97
CA ASP A 14 17.33 -0.89 -10.09
C ASP A 14 16.93 -1.49 -8.72
N LEU A 15 15.82 -1.03 -8.14
CA LEU A 15 15.31 -1.54 -6.86
C LEU A 15 14.86 -3.02 -6.95
N VAL A 16 14.25 -3.42 -8.06
CA VAL A 16 13.81 -4.80 -8.30
C VAL A 16 15.02 -5.73 -8.51
N ASP A 17 15.96 -5.29 -9.34
CA ASP A 17 17.14 -6.10 -9.72
C ASP A 17 18.08 -6.36 -8.53
N LYS A 18 18.32 -5.32 -7.69
CA LYS A 18 19.39 -5.37 -6.68
C LYS A 18 18.93 -5.32 -5.23
N HIS A 19 17.75 -4.77 -4.97
CA HIS A 19 17.39 -4.30 -3.63
C HIS A 19 16.15 -4.97 -3.03
N GLY A 20 15.63 -6.01 -3.69
CA GLY A 20 14.57 -6.86 -3.16
C GLY A 20 13.18 -6.25 -3.18
N VAL A 21 12.91 -5.30 -4.07
CA VAL A 21 11.55 -4.84 -4.32
C VAL A 21 10.72 -5.97 -4.92
N VAL A 22 9.55 -6.21 -4.33
CA VAL A 22 8.62 -7.27 -4.73
C VAL A 22 7.31 -6.73 -5.29
N GLY A 23 7.06 -5.43 -5.13
CA GLY A 23 5.86 -4.80 -5.66
C GLY A 23 5.82 -3.29 -5.47
N VAL A 24 4.93 -2.69 -6.22
CA VAL A 24 4.46 -1.31 -6.04
C VAL A 24 3.07 -1.38 -5.45
N LYS A 25 2.78 -0.49 -4.52
CA LYS A 25 1.47 -0.38 -3.86
C LYS A 25 0.87 1.00 -4.12
N THR A 26 -0.44 1.07 -4.26
CA THR A 26 -1.22 2.32 -4.28
C THR A 26 -2.54 2.11 -3.54
N SER A 27 -3.27 3.18 -3.27
CA SER A 27 -4.49 3.13 -2.48
C SER A 27 -5.62 3.90 -3.14
N PHE A 28 -6.78 3.24 -3.29
CA PHE A 28 -8.02 3.93 -3.64
C PHE A 28 -8.59 4.69 -2.44
N GLU A 29 -8.27 4.27 -1.23
CA GLU A 29 -8.74 4.87 0.02
C GLU A 29 -7.93 6.12 0.38
N ASP A 30 -6.77 5.97 0.99
CA ASP A 30 -5.98 7.03 1.60
C ASP A 30 -5.43 8.04 0.56
N GLU A 31 -5.05 7.57 -0.61
CA GLU A 31 -4.54 8.43 -1.69
C GLU A 31 -5.65 8.97 -2.58
N GLY A 32 -6.84 8.40 -2.51
CA GLY A 32 -7.92 8.71 -3.45
C GLY A 32 -7.51 8.51 -4.90
N ALA A 33 -6.62 7.55 -5.17
CA ALA A 33 -6.08 7.36 -6.51
C ALA A 33 -7.19 7.06 -7.51
N SER A 34 -7.23 7.80 -8.62
CA SER A 34 -8.16 7.54 -9.69
C SER A 34 -7.76 6.29 -10.48
N PHE A 35 -8.73 5.65 -11.14
CA PHE A 35 -8.49 4.52 -12.04
C PHE A 35 -7.35 4.80 -13.02
N ASN A 36 -7.36 5.98 -13.67
CA ASN A 36 -6.35 6.36 -14.65
C ASN A 36 -4.94 6.49 -14.04
N GLU A 37 -4.83 7.02 -12.83
CA GLU A 37 -3.54 7.10 -12.12
C GLU A 37 -3.00 5.69 -11.84
N VAL A 38 -3.86 4.78 -11.39
CA VAL A 38 -3.46 3.40 -11.08
C VAL A 38 -3.03 2.65 -12.33
N VAL A 39 -3.71 2.87 -13.48
CA VAL A 39 -3.29 2.32 -14.79
C VAL A 39 -1.90 2.82 -15.17
N ARG A 40 -1.59 4.11 -14.96
CA ARG A 40 -0.25 4.69 -15.23
C ARG A 40 0.81 4.09 -14.32
N LEU A 41 0.49 3.90 -13.07
CA LEU A 41 1.40 3.27 -12.10
C LEU A 41 1.64 1.79 -12.44
N LYS A 42 0.58 1.08 -12.88
CA LYS A 42 0.68 -0.32 -13.36
C LYS A 42 1.64 -0.43 -14.55
N GLU A 43 1.53 0.48 -15.51
CA GLU A 43 2.45 0.50 -16.66
C GLU A 43 3.90 0.68 -16.21
N THR A 44 4.15 1.61 -15.28
CA THR A 44 5.48 1.84 -14.69
C THR A 44 6.01 0.58 -13.99
N ALA A 45 5.16 -0.12 -13.24
CA ALA A 45 5.52 -1.37 -12.58
C ALA A 45 5.86 -2.48 -13.59
N ASN A 46 5.04 -2.63 -14.64
CA ASN A 46 5.26 -3.61 -15.70
C ASN A 46 6.61 -3.40 -16.42
N GLN A 47 6.93 -2.16 -16.77
CA GLN A 47 8.21 -1.79 -17.41
C GLN A 47 9.43 -2.11 -16.54
N SER A 48 9.23 -2.15 -15.22
CA SER A 48 10.30 -2.45 -14.25
C SER A 48 10.32 -3.92 -13.83
N GLY A 49 9.47 -4.77 -14.40
CA GLY A 49 9.39 -6.19 -14.08
C GLY A 49 8.80 -6.49 -12.69
N THR A 50 8.06 -5.55 -12.10
CA THR A 50 7.45 -5.74 -10.78
C THR A 50 5.92 -5.78 -10.83
N LYS A 51 5.31 -6.04 -9.69
CA LYS A 51 3.87 -6.28 -9.53
C LYS A 51 3.21 -5.06 -8.89
N LEU A 52 1.90 -4.89 -9.15
CA LEU A 52 1.08 -3.88 -8.50
C LEU A 52 0.18 -4.51 -7.44
N TYR A 53 0.09 -3.86 -6.30
CA TYR A 53 -0.83 -4.16 -5.19
C TYR A 53 -1.73 -2.95 -4.95
N ILE A 54 -3.01 -3.18 -4.70
CA ILE A 54 -3.98 -2.10 -4.52
C ILE A 54 -4.67 -2.24 -3.16
N LYS A 55 -4.55 -1.20 -2.33
CA LYS A 55 -5.34 -1.05 -1.11
C LYS A 55 -6.70 -0.46 -1.48
N ILE A 56 -7.77 -1.19 -1.18
CA ILE A 56 -9.16 -0.82 -1.48
C ILE A 56 -9.77 0.02 -0.36
N GLY A 57 -10.94 0.61 -0.58
CA GLY A 57 -11.61 1.52 0.36
C GLY A 57 -12.20 0.87 1.60
N GLY A 58 -12.17 -0.45 1.69
CA GLY A 58 -12.68 -1.21 2.84
C GLY A 58 -12.97 -2.66 2.47
N PRO A 59 -13.28 -3.53 3.45
CA PRO A 59 -13.50 -4.97 3.22
C PRO A 59 -14.52 -5.30 2.13
N GLU A 60 -15.55 -4.47 1.96
CA GLU A 60 -16.61 -4.68 0.97
C GLU A 60 -16.61 -3.67 -0.19
N ALA A 61 -15.49 -3.01 -0.45
CA ALA A 61 -15.36 -2.05 -1.56
C ALA A 61 -15.38 -2.75 -2.93
N LYS A 62 -16.51 -3.33 -3.30
CA LYS A 62 -16.67 -4.13 -4.52
C LYS A 62 -16.35 -3.38 -5.81
N ARG A 63 -16.58 -2.06 -5.85
CA ARG A 63 -16.18 -1.23 -6.99
C ARG A 63 -14.66 -1.23 -7.14
N ASP A 64 -13.94 -1.00 -6.05
CA ASP A 64 -12.48 -0.96 -6.05
C ASP A 64 -11.88 -2.32 -6.42
N ILE A 65 -12.50 -3.43 -5.94
CA ILE A 65 -12.10 -4.78 -6.31
C ILE A 65 -12.28 -5.00 -7.83
N LYS A 66 -13.40 -4.56 -8.42
CA LYS A 66 -13.61 -4.64 -9.87
C LYS A 66 -12.56 -3.84 -10.64
N ASP A 67 -12.32 -2.59 -10.23
CA ASP A 67 -11.33 -1.74 -10.86
C ASP A 67 -9.91 -2.35 -10.75
N ALA A 68 -9.55 -2.89 -9.58
CA ALA A 68 -8.30 -3.59 -9.36
C ALA A 68 -8.12 -4.81 -10.28
N MET A 69 -9.19 -5.59 -10.48
CA MET A 69 -9.17 -6.73 -11.40
C MET A 69 -9.00 -6.31 -12.85
N VAL A 70 -9.68 -5.25 -13.30
CA VAL A 70 -9.54 -4.71 -14.66
C VAL A 70 -8.10 -4.20 -14.90
N ILE A 71 -7.49 -3.56 -13.90
CA ILE A 71 -6.10 -3.09 -13.97
C ILE A 71 -5.09 -4.25 -13.99
N GLY A 72 -5.48 -5.42 -13.53
CA GLY A 72 -4.60 -6.59 -13.44
C GLY A 72 -3.64 -6.50 -12.27
N THR A 73 -4.17 -6.21 -11.08
CA THR A 73 -3.40 -6.23 -9.83
C THR A 73 -2.89 -7.62 -9.49
N LYS A 74 -1.75 -7.72 -8.81
CA LYS A 74 -1.27 -8.98 -8.23
C LYS A 74 -1.89 -9.25 -6.86
N GLY A 75 -2.26 -8.21 -6.13
CA GLY A 75 -2.83 -8.39 -4.81
C GLY A 75 -3.77 -7.25 -4.42
N ILE A 76 -4.71 -7.60 -3.54
CA ILE A 76 -5.72 -6.70 -2.99
C ILE A 76 -5.52 -6.64 -1.47
N ILE A 77 -5.46 -5.43 -0.94
CA ILE A 77 -5.25 -5.18 0.49
C ILE A 77 -6.51 -4.51 1.05
N ALA A 78 -7.16 -5.15 2.02
CA ALA A 78 -8.27 -4.54 2.74
C ALA A 78 -7.76 -3.78 3.97
N PRO A 79 -7.99 -2.47 4.09
CA PRO A 79 -7.67 -1.70 5.27
C PRO A 79 -8.67 -1.99 6.40
N MET A 80 -8.32 -1.59 7.63
CA MET A 80 -9.24 -1.50 8.78
C MET A 80 -10.05 -2.78 9.04
N VAL A 81 -9.44 -3.95 8.90
CA VAL A 81 -10.12 -5.21 9.26
C VAL A 81 -10.02 -5.41 10.77
N GLU A 82 -11.15 -5.24 11.46
CA GLU A 82 -11.22 -5.20 12.93
C GLU A 82 -11.94 -6.41 13.57
N SER A 83 -12.46 -7.32 12.75
CA SER A 83 -13.20 -8.48 13.25
C SER A 83 -13.11 -9.68 12.29
N PRO A 84 -13.36 -10.91 12.79
CA PRO A 84 -13.49 -12.10 11.93
C PRO A 84 -14.53 -11.89 10.81
N TYR A 85 -15.66 -11.28 11.15
CA TYR A 85 -16.71 -11.00 10.17
C TYR A 85 -16.25 -10.01 9.08
N GLY A 86 -15.45 -8.99 9.43
CA GLY A 86 -14.83 -8.08 8.47
C GLY A 86 -13.90 -8.81 7.49
N LEU A 87 -13.10 -9.75 8.00
CA LEU A 87 -12.25 -10.61 7.16
C LEU A 87 -13.09 -11.50 6.22
N GLU A 88 -14.14 -12.16 6.74
CA GLU A 88 -15.04 -12.98 5.92
C GLU A 88 -15.71 -12.15 4.80
N LYS A 89 -16.16 -10.94 5.11
CA LYS A 89 -16.78 -10.03 4.15
C LYS A 89 -15.80 -9.63 3.05
N PHE A 90 -14.55 -9.40 3.38
CA PHE A 90 -13.49 -9.11 2.40
C PHE A 90 -13.29 -10.30 1.45
N VAL A 91 -13.05 -11.47 1.99
CA VAL A 91 -12.82 -12.67 1.17
C VAL A 91 -14.02 -12.98 0.27
N LYS A 92 -15.25 -12.98 0.83
CA LYS A 92 -16.49 -13.18 0.07
C LYS A 92 -16.71 -12.11 -1.01
N SER A 93 -16.32 -10.87 -0.75
CA SER A 93 -16.42 -9.79 -1.74
C SER A 93 -15.49 -10.03 -2.94
N VAL A 94 -14.25 -10.46 -2.69
CA VAL A 94 -13.31 -10.83 -3.76
C VAL A 94 -13.85 -12.04 -4.55
N GLU A 95 -14.24 -13.12 -3.86
CA GLU A 95 -14.79 -14.33 -4.48
C GLU A 95 -16.05 -14.06 -5.32
N SER A 96 -16.86 -13.07 -4.94
CA SER A 96 -18.07 -12.70 -5.72
C SER A 96 -17.78 -11.95 -7.02
N ILE A 97 -16.55 -11.50 -7.22
CA ILE A 97 -16.13 -10.69 -8.37
C ILE A 97 -15.17 -11.46 -9.27
N VAL A 98 -14.27 -12.24 -8.68
CA VAL A 98 -13.32 -13.07 -9.44
C VAL A 98 -14.03 -14.34 -9.87
N TYR A 99 -14.33 -14.43 -11.15
CA TYR A 99 -15.22 -15.46 -11.71
C TYR A 99 -14.57 -16.84 -11.92
N ASP A 100 -13.25 -16.94 -11.84
CA ASP A 100 -12.53 -18.19 -12.04
C ASP A 100 -11.54 -18.49 -10.90
N ASN A 101 -11.39 -19.78 -10.61
CA ASN A 101 -10.55 -20.23 -9.51
C ASN A 101 -9.05 -20.00 -9.74
N GLU A 102 -8.57 -20.02 -10.97
CA GLU A 102 -7.16 -19.81 -11.28
C GLU A 102 -6.75 -18.36 -11.00
N SER A 103 -7.56 -17.41 -11.46
CA SER A 103 -7.38 -15.98 -11.13
C SER A 103 -7.42 -15.75 -9.63
N LEU A 104 -8.38 -16.36 -8.92
CA LEU A 104 -8.50 -16.21 -7.47
C LEU A 104 -7.26 -16.74 -6.73
N GLN A 105 -6.77 -17.92 -7.09
CA GLN A 105 -5.57 -18.52 -6.50
C GLN A 105 -4.29 -17.75 -6.82
N SER A 106 -4.28 -17.01 -7.93
CA SER A 106 -3.15 -16.18 -8.33
C SER A 106 -3.08 -14.84 -7.57
N LEU A 107 -4.16 -14.41 -6.89
CA LEU A 107 -4.22 -13.17 -6.15
C LEU A 107 -3.62 -13.31 -4.74
N ASP A 108 -2.81 -12.34 -4.37
CA ASP A 108 -2.33 -12.16 -3.01
C ASP A 108 -3.36 -11.35 -2.22
N LEU A 109 -4.16 -11.99 -1.36
CA LEU A 109 -5.09 -11.29 -0.49
C LEU A 109 -4.40 -10.91 0.82
N ALA A 110 -4.45 -9.65 1.20
CA ALA A 110 -3.89 -9.18 2.46
C ALA A 110 -4.86 -8.26 3.20
N ILE A 111 -4.68 -8.16 4.50
CA ILE A 111 -5.44 -7.24 5.35
C ILE A 111 -4.49 -6.36 6.16
N ASN A 112 -4.97 -5.19 6.54
CA ASN A 112 -4.28 -4.34 7.50
C ASN A 112 -4.89 -4.47 8.89
N ILE A 113 -4.04 -4.75 9.86
CA ILE A 113 -4.28 -4.61 11.29
C ILE A 113 -3.63 -3.28 11.68
N GLU A 114 -4.44 -2.24 11.83
CA GLU A 114 -3.95 -0.88 11.95
C GLU A 114 -4.72 -0.03 12.99
N THR A 115 -5.48 -0.69 13.88
CA THR A 115 -6.11 -0.06 15.03
C THR A 115 -5.91 -0.89 16.29
N ILE A 116 -6.01 -0.26 17.47
CA ILE A 116 -5.95 -0.99 18.74
C ILE A 116 -7.12 -1.97 18.87
N THR A 117 -8.24 -1.70 18.22
CA THR A 117 -9.39 -2.62 18.16
C THR A 117 -9.02 -3.88 17.38
N SER A 118 -8.44 -3.74 16.20
CA SER A 118 -8.00 -4.88 15.39
C SER A 118 -6.89 -5.70 16.08
N VAL A 119 -5.98 -5.04 16.81
CA VAL A 119 -4.95 -5.72 17.62
C VAL A 119 -5.59 -6.53 18.75
N LYS A 120 -6.59 -6.00 19.45
CA LYS A 120 -7.31 -6.74 20.51
C LYS A 120 -8.06 -7.96 19.96
N ASN A 121 -8.62 -7.84 18.77
CA ASN A 121 -9.39 -8.91 18.12
C ASN A 121 -8.53 -9.84 17.25
N LEU A 122 -7.20 -9.65 17.24
CA LEU A 122 -6.31 -10.37 16.32
C LEU A 122 -6.40 -11.89 16.49
N ASP A 123 -6.50 -12.40 17.72
CA ASP A 123 -6.60 -13.85 17.96
C ASP A 123 -7.89 -14.42 17.34
N GLU A 124 -9.01 -13.71 17.43
CA GLU A 124 -10.27 -14.12 16.81
C GLU A 124 -10.20 -14.02 15.29
N ILE A 125 -9.58 -12.96 14.75
CA ILE A 125 -9.37 -12.81 13.30
C ILE A 125 -8.53 -13.97 12.76
N LEU A 126 -7.47 -14.37 13.47
CA LEU A 126 -6.59 -15.48 13.08
C LEU A 126 -7.25 -16.86 13.20
N GLN A 127 -8.35 -16.99 13.95
CA GLN A 127 -9.14 -18.21 14.06
C GLN A 127 -10.28 -18.30 13.02
N SER A 128 -10.48 -17.28 12.20
CA SER A 128 -11.49 -17.31 11.14
C SER A 128 -11.22 -18.41 10.11
N ASP A 129 -12.28 -19.11 9.68
CA ASP A 129 -12.20 -20.21 8.69
C ASP A 129 -11.60 -19.79 7.34
N VAL A 130 -11.62 -18.49 7.04
CA VAL A 130 -11.09 -17.95 5.78
C VAL A 130 -9.68 -17.38 5.89
N VAL A 131 -9.04 -17.44 7.06
CA VAL A 131 -7.70 -16.88 7.28
C VAL A 131 -6.64 -17.50 6.38
N ASN A 132 -6.77 -18.77 6.05
CA ASN A 132 -5.88 -19.51 5.17
C ASN A 132 -5.91 -19.04 3.70
N LYS A 133 -6.87 -18.18 3.32
CA LYS A 133 -6.91 -17.52 2.01
C LYS A 133 -6.04 -16.27 1.93
N LEU A 134 -5.54 -15.80 3.09
CA LEU A 134 -4.66 -14.65 3.12
C LEU A 134 -3.22 -15.02 2.74
N TYR A 135 -2.65 -14.19 1.90
CA TYR A 135 -1.20 -14.16 1.63
C TYR A 135 -0.40 -13.67 2.83
N GLY A 136 -0.94 -12.71 3.59
CA GLY A 136 -0.29 -12.12 4.75
C GLY A 136 -1.08 -11.00 5.40
N ILE A 137 -0.54 -10.49 6.48
CA ILE A 137 -1.13 -9.40 7.27
C ILE A 137 -0.11 -8.27 7.42
N THR A 138 -0.53 -7.04 7.10
CA THR A 138 0.27 -5.83 7.31
C THR A 138 -0.16 -5.14 8.61
N ILE A 139 0.79 -4.77 9.44
CA ILE A 139 0.55 -3.83 10.53
C ILE A 139 0.83 -2.42 10.04
N GLY A 140 -0.22 -1.58 9.98
CA GLY A 140 -0.17 -0.17 9.59
C GLY A 140 0.10 0.70 10.80
N ARG A 141 1.38 1.07 11.07
CA ARG A 141 1.78 1.73 12.31
C ARG A 141 1.26 3.16 12.49
N VAL A 142 1.01 3.90 11.40
CA VAL A 142 0.53 5.29 11.50
C VAL A 142 -0.88 5.33 12.09
N ASP A 143 -1.79 4.54 11.54
CA ASP A 143 -3.16 4.45 12.04
C ASP A 143 -3.21 3.76 13.40
N LEU A 144 -2.35 2.77 13.62
CA LEU A 144 -2.23 2.11 14.91
C LEU A 144 -1.89 3.10 16.03
N VAL A 145 -0.84 3.92 15.90
CA VAL A 145 -0.48 4.90 16.93
C VAL A 145 -1.56 5.96 17.11
N GLY A 146 -2.21 6.39 16.01
CA GLY A 146 -3.36 7.28 16.08
C GLY A 146 -4.51 6.70 16.90
N SER A 147 -4.86 5.43 16.66
CA SER A 147 -5.91 4.72 17.39
C SER A 147 -5.56 4.42 18.85
N MET A 148 -4.27 4.37 19.18
CA MET A 148 -3.77 4.25 20.56
C MET A 148 -3.75 5.59 21.30
N GLY A 149 -4.05 6.72 20.62
CA GLY A 149 -3.90 8.07 21.19
C GLY A 149 -2.43 8.47 21.40
N ILE A 150 -1.50 7.88 20.67
CA ILE A 150 -0.07 8.14 20.72
C ILE A 150 0.32 9.09 19.60
N ASP A 151 1.16 10.09 19.89
CA ASP A 151 1.66 11.02 18.88
C ASP A 151 2.49 10.28 17.81
N ARG A 152 2.37 10.70 16.56
CA ARG A 152 3.06 10.09 15.41
C ARG A 152 4.60 10.07 15.57
N SER A 153 5.18 11.00 16.28
CA SER A 153 6.63 11.01 16.57
C SER A 153 7.08 9.81 17.40
N GLN A 154 6.15 9.16 18.10
CA GLN A 154 6.39 7.99 18.94
C GLN A 154 6.25 6.65 18.17
N ILE A 155 6.13 6.68 16.85
CA ILE A 155 5.87 5.49 16.00
C ILE A 155 6.94 4.39 16.15
N ASN A 156 8.15 4.75 16.55
CA ASN A 156 9.27 3.84 16.82
C ASN A 156 9.52 3.62 18.32
N SER A 157 8.59 4.01 19.21
CA SER A 157 8.74 3.85 20.66
C SER A 157 8.65 2.37 21.08
N GLU A 158 9.16 2.07 22.29
CA GLU A 158 9.11 0.71 22.85
C GLU A 158 7.67 0.23 23.08
N THR A 159 6.75 1.12 23.41
CA THR A 159 5.31 0.79 23.54
C THR A 159 4.74 0.28 22.22
N VAL A 160 5.03 0.97 21.12
CA VAL A 160 4.60 0.57 19.77
C VAL A 160 5.32 -0.73 19.36
N TYR A 161 6.62 -0.85 19.65
CA TYR A 161 7.39 -2.06 19.36
C TYR A 161 6.76 -3.28 20.00
N LYS A 162 6.44 -3.22 21.28
CA LYS A 162 5.83 -4.34 22.03
C LYS A 162 4.51 -4.77 21.38
N THR A 163 3.62 -3.83 21.09
CA THR A 163 2.33 -4.12 20.44
C THR A 163 2.52 -4.78 19.07
N VAL A 164 3.45 -4.27 18.27
CA VAL A 164 3.74 -4.76 16.91
C VAL A 164 4.40 -6.14 16.96
N SER A 165 5.40 -6.34 17.82
CA SER A 165 6.11 -7.62 17.92
C SER A 165 5.22 -8.76 18.45
N GLU A 166 4.37 -8.50 19.45
CA GLU A 166 3.38 -9.45 19.94
C GLU A 166 2.37 -9.84 18.85
N SER A 167 1.92 -8.85 18.06
CA SER A 167 1.01 -9.10 16.94
C SER A 167 1.68 -9.93 15.84
N PHE A 168 2.90 -9.61 15.47
CA PHE A 168 3.65 -10.37 14.46
C PHE A 168 3.95 -11.80 14.93
N TYR A 169 4.25 -12.00 16.21
CA TYR A 169 4.40 -13.34 16.76
C TYR A 169 3.14 -14.20 16.52
N LYS A 170 1.95 -13.65 16.77
CA LYS A 170 0.68 -14.34 16.52
C LYS A 170 0.47 -14.63 15.04
N ILE A 171 0.74 -13.65 14.17
CA ILE A 171 0.63 -13.78 12.71
C ILE A 171 1.56 -14.87 12.18
N LYS A 172 2.82 -14.87 12.62
CA LYS A 172 3.81 -15.90 12.24
C LYS A 172 3.41 -17.28 12.74
N LYS A 173 2.90 -17.38 13.98
CA LYS A 173 2.39 -18.65 14.54
C LYS A 173 1.21 -19.22 13.76
N ALA A 174 0.38 -18.36 13.15
CA ALA A 174 -0.70 -18.75 12.24
C ALA A 174 -0.21 -19.14 10.82
N GLY A 175 1.09 -19.13 10.56
CA GLY A 175 1.68 -19.49 9.26
C GLY A 175 1.58 -18.42 8.19
N LEU A 176 1.19 -17.20 8.55
CA LEU A 176 1.02 -16.08 7.61
C LEU A 176 2.30 -15.23 7.49
N ARG A 177 2.42 -14.52 6.36
CA ARG A 177 3.47 -13.51 6.18
C ARG A 177 3.16 -12.28 7.02
N ALA A 178 4.18 -11.82 7.74
CA ALA A 178 4.13 -10.60 8.54
C ALA A 178 4.74 -9.45 7.75
N MET A 179 3.95 -8.41 7.55
CA MET A 179 4.32 -7.22 6.77
C MET A 179 4.14 -5.97 7.61
N MET A 180 4.99 -4.98 7.44
CA MET A 180 4.92 -3.72 8.18
C MET A 180 4.88 -2.52 7.25
N GLY A 181 3.86 -1.69 7.44
CA GLY A 181 3.69 -0.40 6.78
C GLY A 181 3.53 0.74 7.78
N GLY A 182 3.22 1.92 7.24
CA GLY A 182 3.00 3.12 8.03
C GLY A 182 4.27 3.72 8.61
N GLY A 183 4.73 4.84 8.04
CA GLY A 183 5.89 5.60 8.51
C GLY A 183 7.21 4.82 8.44
N VAL A 184 7.37 3.96 7.45
CA VAL A 184 8.65 3.27 7.22
C VAL A 184 9.58 4.18 6.44
N ASP A 185 10.63 4.62 7.12
CA ASP A 185 11.70 5.48 6.60
C ASP A 185 13.06 5.07 7.21
N ILE A 186 14.11 5.87 6.96
CA ILE A 186 15.45 5.60 7.49
C ILE A 186 15.50 5.56 9.04
N HIS A 187 14.61 6.28 9.73
CA HIS A 187 14.53 6.30 11.19
C HIS A 187 13.89 5.02 11.78
N SER A 188 13.27 4.21 10.93
CA SER A 188 12.69 2.91 11.32
C SER A 188 13.72 1.79 11.40
N LYS A 189 14.97 2.01 11.02
CA LYS A 189 16.00 0.96 10.85
C LYS A 189 16.13 0.05 12.06
N SER A 190 16.38 0.63 13.23
CA SER A 190 16.56 -0.14 14.47
C SER A 190 15.33 -0.97 14.85
N PHE A 191 14.13 -0.41 14.62
CA PHE A 191 12.86 -1.10 14.84
C PHE A 191 12.72 -2.31 13.92
N VAL A 192 13.01 -2.13 12.64
CA VAL A 192 12.95 -3.16 11.60
C VAL A 192 13.98 -4.25 11.83
N GLU A 193 15.24 -3.88 12.11
CA GLU A 193 16.32 -4.84 12.38
C GLU A 193 16.04 -5.71 13.60
N ARG A 194 15.43 -5.15 14.64
CA ARG A 194 15.05 -5.88 15.85
C ARG A 194 13.98 -6.94 15.51
N LEU A 195 12.92 -6.57 14.80
CA LEU A 195 11.89 -7.52 14.34
C LEU A 195 12.46 -8.61 13.42
N HIS A 196 13.41 -8.25 12.55
CA HIS A 196 14.07 -9.20 11.67
C HIS A 196 14.90 -10.23 12.46
N LYS A 197 15.69 -9.79 13.44
CA LYS A 197 16.48 -10.66 14.31
C LYS A 197 15.63 -11.63 15.11
N GLU A 198 14.43 -11.21 15.48
CA GLU A 198 13.44 -12.06 16.17
C GLU A 198 12.65 -12.99 15.23
N GLY A 199 12.88 -12.91 13.88
CA GLY A 199 12.20 -13.72 12.88
C GLY A 199 10.71 -13.35 12.69
N LEU A 200 10.32 -12.16 13.11
CA LEU A 200 8.92 -11.71 13.18
C LEU A 200 8.43 -10.96 11.96
N LEU A 201 9.31 -10.51 11.07
CA LEU A 201 8.96 -9.64 9.95
C LEU A 201 9.55 -10.17 8.64
N ASP A 202 8.68 -10.30 7.63
CA ASP A 202 9.06 -10.80 6.30
C ASP A 202 9.24 -9.65 5.29
N LYS A 203 8.38 -8.61 5.36
CA LYS A 203 8.35 -7.51 4.40
C LYS A 203 8.14 -6.17 5.06
N ILE A 204 8.64 -5.13 4.41
CA ILE A 204 8.32 -3.74 4.75
C ILE A 204 7.74 -3.01 3.55
N GLU A 205 6.93 -1.99 3.84
CA GLU A 205 6.28 -1.17 2.85
C GLU A 205 6.51 0.31 3.15
N THR A 206 7.05 1.04 2.19
CA THR A 206 6.91 2.50 2.16
C THR A 206 5.51 2.86 1.64
N ARG A 207 5.25 4.11 1.31
CA ARG A 207 3.98 4.51 0.71
C ARG A 207 3.66 3.71 -0.57
N TYR A 208 4.66 3.58 -1.45
CA TYR A 208 4.48 2.98 -2.78
C TYR A 208 5.31 1.73 -3.04
N VAL A 209 6.35 1.46 -2.28
CA VAL A 209 7.30 0.38 -2.60
C VAL A 209 7.31 -0.67 -1.51
N MET A 210 7.19 -1.93 -1.91
CA MET A 210 7.19 -3.11 -1.04
C MET A 210 8.52 -3.87 -1.20
N PHE A 211 9.17 -4.15 -0.08
CA PHE A 211 10.47 -4.83 -0.05
C PHE A 211 10.39 -6.18 0.67
N GLU A 212 11.08 -7.16 0.15
CA GLU A 212 11.51 -8.33 0.91
C GLU A 212 12.58 -7.91 1.92
N LEU A 213 12.32 -8.13 3.21
CA LEU A 213 13.10 -7.49 4.27
C LEU A 213 14.57 -7.86 4.26
N ALA A 214 14.89 -9.14 4.15
CA ALA A 214 16.27 -9.61 4.20
C ALA A 214 17.16 -8.95 3.14
N LYS A 215 16.62 -8.74 1.93
CA LYS A 215 17.33 -8.05 0.84
C LYS A 215 17.39 -6.55 1.06
N CYS A 216 16.32 -5.95 1.58
CA CYS A 216 16.28 -4.51 1.84
C CYS A 216 17.30 -4.09 2.89
N LEU A 217 17.51 -4.90 3.92
CA LEU A 217 18.43 -4.62 5.03
C LEU A 217 19.90 -4.53 4.59
N SER A 218 20.30 -5.16 3.48
CA SER A 218 21.67 -5.11 3.00
C SER A 218 22.17 -3.68 2.66
N ASP A 219 21.23 -2.79 2.29
CA ASP A 219 21.53 -1.38 1.98
C ASP A 219 20.30 -0.50 2.31
N PHE A 220 19.84 -0.62 3.55
CA PHE A 220 18.54 -0.10 4.01
C PHE A 220 18.36 1.39 3.70
N ASP A 221 19.34 2.21 4.06
CA ASP A 221 19.22 3.68 3.96
C ASP A 221 19.11 4.15 2.49
N ASN A 222 19.92 3.55 1.60
CA ASN A 222 19.87 3.83 0.17
C ASN A 222 18.57 3.31 -0.46
N ASN A 223 18.10 2.13 -0.06
CA ASN A 223 16.86 1.54 -0.57
C ASN A 223 15.65 2.41 -0.21
N LEU A 224 15.58 2.88 1.03
CA LEU A 224 14.49 3.78 1.46
C LEU A 224 14.58 5.15 0.78
N SER A 225 15.78 5.69 0.60
CA SER A 225 16.00 6.95 -0.13
C SER A 225 15.53 6.84 -1.59
N LYS A 226 15.84 5.74 -2.28
CA LYS A 226 15.36 5.48 -3.65
C LYS A 226 13.83 5.32 -3.71
N ALA A 227 13.22 4.65 -2.73
CA ALA A 227 11.78 4.53 -2.63
C ALA A 227 11.10 5.90 -2.42
N GLN A 228 11.69 6.78 -1.60
CA GLN A 228 11.22 8.15 -1.44
C GLN A 228 11.40 8.97 -2.73
N LYS A 229 12.51 8.78 -3.46
CA LYS A 229 12.70 9.42 -4.77
C LYS A 229 11.64 8.98 -5.78
N PHE A 230 11.28 7.69 -5.80
CA PHE A 230 10.19 7.18 -6.63
C PHE A 230 8.86 7.88 -6.30
N GLU A 231 8.50 7.96 -5.01
CA GLU A 231 7.31 8.66 -4.55
C GLU A 231 7.32 10.14 -4.95
N LEU A 232 8.40 10.84 -4.70
CA LEU A 232 8.55 12.26 -5.06
C LEU A 232 8.36 12.47 -6.57
N THR A 233 8.95 11.60 -7.40
CA THR A 233 8.84 11.69 -8.87
C THR A 233 7.38 11.45 -9.31
N TRP A 234 6.69 10.48 -8.68
CA TRP A 234 5.27 10.22 -8.93
C TRP A 234 4.38 11.42 -8.57
N LEU A 235 4.53 11.96 -7.36
CA LEU A 235 3.75 13.13 -6.91
C LEU A 235 4.04 14.37 -7.76
N THR A 236 5.29 14.57 -8.17
CA THR A 236 5.67 15.66 -9.08
C THR A 236 5.00 15.52 -10.45
N ASN A 237 4.97 14.30 -11.00
CA ASN A 237 4.29 13.98 -12.25
C ASN A 237 2.79 14.29 -12.17
N LYS A 238 2.12 13.82 -11.12
CA LYS A 238 0.70 14.08 -10.87
C LYS A 238 0.42 15.59 -10.77
N ASN A 239 1.17 16.29 -9.94
CA ASN A 239 1.00 17.71 -9.73
C ASN A 239 1.12 18.51 -11.05
N LYS A 240 2.12 18.21 -11.87
CA LYS A 240 2.29 18.87 -13.19
C LYS A 240 1.13 18.58 -14.12
N MET A 241 0.65 17.35 -14.18
CA MET A 241 -0.49 16.98 -15.04
C MET A 241 -1.76 17.73 -14.62
N TYR A 242 -2.08 17.75 -13.35
CA TYR A 242 -3.27 18.44 -12.83
C TYR A 242 -3.16 19.96 -12.98
N SER A 243 -2.00 20.54 -12.71
CA SER A 243 -1.76 21.97 -12.89
C SER A 243 -1.91 22.39 -14.36
N TYR A 244 -1.42 21.56 -15.29
CA TYR A 244 -1.61 21.83 -16.73
C TYR A 244 -3.10 21.84 -17.11
N MET A 245 -3.86 20.85 -16.67
CA MET A 245 -5.31 20.78 -16.94
C MET A 245 -6.06 21.98 -16.34
N ALA A 246 -5.80 22.31 -15.09
CA ALA A 246 -6.41 23.44 -14.39
C ALA A 246 -6.09 24.79 -15.07
N ASN A 247 -4.86 24.99 -15.54
CA ASN A 247 -4.48 26.19 -16.26
C ASN A 247 -5.18 26.32 -17.62
N HIS A 248 -5.37 25.20 -18.32
CA HIS A 248 -6.13 25.18 -19.57
C HIS A 248 -7.60 25.61 -19.36
N GLU A 249 -8.24 25.05 -18.32
CA GLU A 249 -9.61 25.42 -17.94
C GLU A 249 -9.70 26.90 -17.52
N LYS A 250 -8.74 27.38 -16.72
CA LYS A 250 -8.67 28.79 -16.31
C LYS A 250 -8.63 29.73 -17.51
N SER A 251 -7.78 29.46 -18.51
CA SER A 251 -7.69 30.24 -19.72
C SER A 251 -9.05 30.30 -20.46
N ARG A 252 -9.80 29.19 -20.46
CA ARG A 252 -11.14 29.16 -21.07
C ARG A 252 -12.15 29.96 -20.26
N ILE A 253 -12.10 29.91 -18.95
CA ILE A 253 -12.95 30.72 -18.04
C ILE A 253 -12.71 32.17 -18.27
N ASP A 254 -11.47 32.65 -18.27
CA ASP A 254 -11.08 34.05 -18.46
C ASP A 254 -11.60 34.59 -19.81
N MET A 255 -11.49 33.77 -20.87
CA MET A 255 -12.02 34.15 -22.19
C MET A 255 -13.56 34.30 -22.19
N ILE A 256 -14.28 33.40 -21.52
CA ILE A 256 -15.77 33.46 -21.44
C ILE A 256 -16.19 34.68 -20.62
N GLN A 257 -15.53 34.93 -19.48
CA GLN A 257 -15.80 36.10 -18.65
C GLN A 257 -15.57 37.42 -19.43
N GLY A 258 -14.50 37.51 -20.21
CA GLY A 258 -14.23 38.68 -21.08
C GLY A 258 -15.35 38.94 -22.11
N ARG A 259 -15.88 37.86 -22.71
CA ARG A 259 -17.02 37.99 -23.65
C ARG A 259 -18.28 38.53 -22.99
N LEU A 260 -18.63 37.95 -21.81
CA LEU A 260 -19.82 38.36 -21.06
C LEU A 260 -19.75 39.82 -20.56
N LEU A 261 -18.54 40.33 -20.32
CA LEU A 261 -18.32 41.72 -19.92
C LEU A 261 -18.38 42.68 -21.12
N SER A 262 -18.03 42.24 -22.33
CA SER A 262 -18.06 43.05 -23.55
C SER A 262 -19.45 43.14 -24.17
N GLU A 263 -20.42 42.34 -23.72
CA GLU A 263 -21.83 42.38 -24.16
C GLU A 263 -22.71 43.30 -23.27
N ARG A 264 -22.10 43.95 -22.27
CA ARG A 264 -22.75 44.99 -21.42
C ARG A 264 -22.27 46.38 -21.80
#